data_6d4fe2b3a8b8cd6303b5b7fb542c5760
#
_entry.id   6d4fe2b3a8b8cd6303b5b7fb542c5760
#
_cell.length_a   1.000
_cell.length_b   1.000
_cell.length_c   1.000
_cell.angle_alpha   90.00
_cell.angle_beta   90.00
_cell.angle_gamma   90.00
#
_symmetry.space_group_name_H-M   'P 1'
#
loop_
_entity.id
_entity.type
_entity.pdbx_description
1 polymer ?
#
loop_
_entity_poly.entity_id
_entity_poly.type
_entity_poly.pdbx_seq_one_letter_code
_entity_poly.pdbx_strand_id
1 'polypeptide(L)'
;MGETLLTVQNLSAWYSEEKMILSGFSFSLAEHEVAGLIGLNGAGKTTFLKVISGLLPTFRSDGICFCGTPVDFRKQDFKLCRYTVFAEDNSFSYFTFREYLAYVCAAYRKSMPDASELVHGFHFEEYTDILLRELSTGNRKKAFLITAFALKPRLLLLDEPVNGL
;
A
#
# COMPACT_ATOMS: atom_id res chain seq x y z
N MET A 1 -12.88 -22.40 5.12
CA MET A 1 -12.12 -21.28 5.70
C MET A 1 -11.01 -20.99 4.73
N GLY A 2 -10.87 -19.74 4.24
CA GLY A 2 -9.80 -19.37 3.34
C GLY A 2 -8.44 -19.46 4.04
N GLU A 3 -7.37 -19.69 3.26
CA GLU A 3 -6.00 -19.66 3.81
C GLU A 3 -5.69 -18.26 4.33
N THR A 4 -4.99 -18.17 5.46
CA THR A 4 -4.63 -16.89 6.05
C THR A 4 -3.49 -16.25 5.24
N LEU A 5 -3.73 -15.05 4.72
CA LEU A 5 -2.76 -14.28 3.94
C LEU A 5 -1.77 -13.52 4.85
N LEU A 6 -2.27 -12.79 5.83
CA LEU A 6 -1.47 -11.99 6.76
C LEU A 6 -1.92 -12.23 8.19
N THR A 7 -0.98 -12.46 9.09
CA THR A 7 -1.22 -12.50 10.54
C THR A 7 -0.26 -11.53 11.22
N VAL A 8 -0.78 -10.73 12.12
CA VAL A 8 -0.02 -9.80 12.97
C VAL A 8 -0.44 -10.04 14.42
N GLN A 9 0.52 -10.28 15.30
CA GLN A 9 0.28 -10.59 16.70
C GLN A 9 0.95 -9.57 17.61
N ASN A 10 0.17 -8.96 18.50
CA ASN A 10 0.62 -8.08 19.57
C ASN A 10 1.57 -6.97 19.08
N LEU A 11 1.22 -6.32 17.96
CA LEU A 11 2.04 -5.27 17.36
C LEU A 11 1.96 -3.99 18.19
N SER A 12 3.12 -3.49 18.59
CA SER A 12 3.29 -2.15 19.18
C SER A 12 4.29 -1.37 18.34
N ALA A 13 3.98 -0.10 18.02
CA ALA A 13 4.79 0.71 17.12
C ALA A 13 4.85 2.17 17.58
N TRP A 14 5.98 2.84 17.30
CA TRP A 14 6.26 4.22 17.71
C TRP A 14 7.13 4.95 16.68
N TYR A 15 7.09 6.28 16.71
CA TYR A 15 8.00 7.14 15.95
C TYR A 15 9.17 7.64 16.79
N SER A 16 8.95 7.80 18.12
CA SER A 16 9.98 8.11 19.10
C SER A 16 9.72 7.29 20.37
N GLU A 17 10.75 7.08 21.19
CA GLU A 17 10.65 6.27 22.42
C GLU A 17 9.59 6.77 23.39
N GLU A 18 9.31 8.09 23.37
CA GLU A 18 8.33 8.73 24.27
C GLU A 18 6.88 8.61 23.79
N LYS A 19 6.63 8.24 22.52
CA LYS A 19 5.29 8.26 21.93
C LYS A 19 4.95 6.96 21.21
N MET A 20 4.38 6.02 21.97
CA MET A 20 3.76 4.82 21.41
C MET A 20 2.46 5.19 20.67
N ILE A 21 2.31 4.74 19.43
CA ILE A 21 1.14 5.02 18.59
C ILE A 21 0.21 3.80 18.50
N LEU A 22 0.79 2.60 18.39
CA LEU A 22 0.06 1.34 18.45
C LEU A 22 0.53 0.56 19.67
N SER A 23 -0.40 -0.08 20.37
CA SER A 23 -0.10 -0.91 21.55
C SER A 23 -0.92 -2.20 21.48
N GLY A 24 -0.22 -3.33 21.35
CA GLY A 24 -0.81 -4.67 21.42
C GLY A 24 -1.82 -4.99 20.31
N PHE A 25 -1.70 -4.37 19.14
CA PHE A 25 -2.63 -4.57 18.03
C PHE A 25 -2.42 -5.94 17.38
N SER A 26 -3.51 -6.69 17.21
CA SER A 26 -3.50 -7.97 16.50
C SER A 26 -4.50 -7.94 15.35
N PHE A 27 -4.13 -8.56 14.23
CA PHE A 27 -4.90 -8.53 12.99
C PHE A 27 -4.67 -9.81 12.19
N SER A 28 -5.69 -10.28 11.52
CA SER A 28 -5.62 -11.41 10.58
C SER A 28 -6.43 -11.07 9.35
N LEU A 29 -5.89 -11.45 8.18
CA LEU A 29 -6.52 -11.27 6.86
C LEU A 29 -6.44 -12.60 6.12
N ALA A 30 -7.57 -13.08 5.59
CA ALA A 30 -7.59 -14.25 4.72
C ALA A 30 -7.28 -13.89 3.26
N GLU A 31 -6.96 -14.88 2.43
CA GLU A 31 -6.87 -14.68 0.98
C GLU A 31 -8.22 -14.24 0.42
N HIS A 32 -8.19 -13.30 -0.53
CA HIS A 32 -9.37 -12.72 -1.16
C HIS A 32 -10.31 -11.94 -0.22
N GLU A 33 -9.87 -11.65 0.99
CA GLU A 33 -10.62 -10.83 1.93
C GLU A 33 -10.28 -9.34 1.76
N VAL A 34 -11.29 -8.49 1.98
CA VAL A 34 -11.14 -7.04 2.10
C VAL A 34 -11.47 -6.64 3.53
N ALA A 35 -10.51 -6.03 4.23
CA ALA A 35 -10.67 -5.57 5.59
C ALA A 35 -10.51 -4.06 5.71
N GLY A 36 -11.38 -3.40 6.46
CA GLY A 36 -11.32 -1.97 6.77
C GLY A 36 -10.79 -1.71 8.17
N LEU A 37 -9.75 -0.88 8.29
CA LEU A 37 -9.29 -0.37 9.57
C LEU A 37 -10.05 0.90 9.92
N ILE A 38 -10.94 0.81 10.91
CA ILE A 38 -11.77 1.93 11.37
C ILE A 38 -11.25 2.44 12.70
N GLY A 39 -11.23 3.75 12.87
CA GLY A 39 -10.79 4.41 14.11
C GLY A 39 -10.61 5.90 13.93
N LEU A 40 -10.53 6.63 15.03
CA LEU A 40 -10.31 8.07 15.06
C LEU A 40 -9.00 8.47 14.37
N ASN A 41 -8.88 9.75 14.00
CA ASN A 41 -7.60 10.30 13.54
C ASN A 41 -6.55 10.16 14.65
N GLY A 42 -5.36 9.70 14.29
CA GLY A 42 -4.31 9.41 15.28
C GLY A 42 -4.38 8.01 15.93
N ALA A 43 -5.40 7.19 15.64
CA ALA A 43 -5.52 5.82 16.18
C ALA A 43 -4.46 4.83 15.67
N GLY A 44 -3.54 5.27 14.82
CA GLY A 44 -2.43 4.43 14.33
C GLY A 44 -2.68 3.65 13.04
N LYS A 45 -3.78 3.91 12.30
CA LYS A 45 -4.09 3.23 11.04
C LYS A 45 -2.94 3.32 10.03
N THR A 46 -2.51 4.53 9.72
CA THR A 46 -1.34 4.77 8.83
C THR A 46 -0.04 4.20 9.42
N THR A 47 0.11 4.20 10.73
CA THR A 47 1.28 3.61 11.41
C THR A 47 1.32 2.10 11.20
N PHE A 48 0.19 1.41 11.33
CA PHE A 48 0.07 0.00 11.01
C PHE A 48 0.46 -0.28 9.55
N LEU A 49 -0.11 0.48 8.59
CA LEU A 49 0.24 0.33 7.18
C LEU A 49 1.73 0.57 6.92
N LYS A 50 2.35 1.55 7.56
CA LYS A 50 3.80 1.82 7.45
C LYS A 50 4.66 0.68 8.00
N VAL A 51 4.25 0.04 9.11
CA VAL A 51 4.93 -1.15 9.62
C VAL A 51 4.86 -2.29 8.60
N ILE A 52 3.65 -2.63 8.13
CA ILE A 52 3.46 -3.73 7.17
C ILE A 52 4.14 -3.41 5.83
N SER A 53 4.22 -2.15 5.44
CA SER A 53 4.98 -1.71 4.26
C SER A 53 6.51 -1.76 4.47
N GLY A 54 6.99 -1.99 5.70
CA GLY A 54 8.41 -1.97 6.02
C GLY A 54 9.04 -0.57 6.00
N LEU A 55 8.22 0.48 6.08
CA LEU A 55 8.65 1.88 6.12
C LEU A 55 8.87 2.40 7.53
N LEU A 56 8.28 1.76 8.53
CA LEU A 56 8.49 2.09 9.94
C LEU A 56 9.18 0.91 10.63
N PRO A 57 10.48 1.01 10.95
CA PRO A 57 11.23 -0.08 11.56
C PRO A 57 11.10 -0.11 13.10
N THR A 58 10.53 0.93 13.71
CA THR A 58 10.41 1.08 15.16
C THR A 58 9.13 0.41 15.65
N PHE A 59 9.16 -0.91 15.75
CA PHE A 59 8.05 -1.71 16.26
C PHE A 59 8.55 -2.96 16.99
N ARG A 60 7.67 -3.58 17.76
CA ARG A 60 7.80 -4.93 18.31
C ARG A 60 6.49 -5.69 18.07
N SER A 61 6.58 -7.00 17.91
CA SER A 61 5.43 -7.90 17.79
C SER A 61 5.80 -9.30 18.24
N ASP A 62 4.81 -10.10 18.58
CA ASP A 62 5.01 -11.54 18.87
C ASP A 62 5.15 -12.33 17.56
N GLY A 63 4.68 -11.79 16.44
CA GLY A 63 4.86 -12.37 15.11
C GLY A 63 4.14 -11.60 14.02
N ILE A 64 4.78 -11.51 12.86
CA ILE A 64 4.15 -11.07 11.60
C ILE A 64 4.43 -12.16 10.58
N CYS A 65 3.37 -12.81 10.08
CA CYS A 65 3.48 -13.88 9.10
C CYS A 65 2.70 -13.54 7.83
N PHE A 66 3.26 -13.88 6.68
CA PHE A 66 2.62 -13.80 5.37
C PHE A 66 2.55 -15.20 4.78
N CYS A 67 1.36 -15.70 4.45
CA CYS A 67 1.11 -17.08 4.02
C CYS A 67 1.75 -18.10 4.96
N GLY A 68 1.59 -17.92 6.27
CA GLY A 68 2.14 -18.79 7.30
C GLY A 68 3.65 -18.68 7.53
N THR A 69 4.38 -17.89 6.73
CA THR A 69 5.83 -17.72 6.85
C THR A 69 6.15 -16.41 7.58
N PRO A 70 7.05 -16.40 8.60
CA PRO A 70 7.49 -15.19 9.25
C PRO A 70 8.07 -14.17 8.27
N VAL A 71 7.63 -12.92 8.37
CA VAL A 71 8.05 -11.83 7.50
C VAL A 71 9.44 -11.33 7.86
N ASP A 72 10.35 -11.35 6.90
CA ASP A 72 11.60 -10.58 6.94
C ASP A 72 11.48 -9.37 5.99
N PHE A 73 11.32 -8.17 6.55
CA PHE A 73 11.16 -6.93 5.80
C PHE A 73 12.38 -6.55 4.95
N ARG A 74 13.55 -7.16 5.17
CA ARG A 74 14.77 -6.95 4.37
C ARG A 74 14.75 -7.73 3.08
N LYS A 75 14.06 -8.89 3.05
CA LYS A 75 13.98 -9.75 1.87
C LYS A 75 13.04 -9.19 0.82
N GLN A 76 13.36 -9.43 -0.44
CA GLN A 76 12.55 -8.98 -1.57
C GLN A 76 11.22 -9.68 -1.70
N ASP A 77 11.12 -10.95 -1.27
CA ASP A 77 9.93 -11.78 -1.48
C ASP A 77 8.67 -11.11 -0.95
N PHE A 78 8.70 -10.66 0.30
CA PHE A 78 7.55 -9.95 0.86
C PHE A 78 7.34 -8.57 0.21
N LYS A 79 8.42 -7.89 -0.20
CA LYS A 79 8.31 -6.59 -0.90
C LYS A 79 7.58 -6.72 -2.23
N LEU A 80 7.83 -7.79 -2.98
CA LEU A 80 7.21 -8.05 -4.29
C LEU A 80 5.75 -8.55 -4.17
N CYS A 81 5.33 -9.03 -3.00
CA CYS A 81 3.97 -9.51 -2.77
C CYS A 81 3.00 -8.41 -2.35
N ARG A 82 3.48 -7.28 -1.84
CA ARG A 82 2.64 -6.18 -1.34
C ARG A 82 2.83 -4.89 -2.13
N TYR A 83 1.79 -4.09 -2.20
CA TYR A 83 1.84 -2.72 -2.72
C TYR A 83 1.05 -1.81 -1.79
N THR A 84 1.54 -0.59 -1.57
CA THR A 84 0.90 0.36 -0.66
C THR A 84 0.67 1.69 -1.35
N VAL A 85 -0.54 2.22 -1.23
CA VAL A 85 -0.89 3.58 -1.63
C VAL A 85 -1.16 4.37 -0.36
N PHE A 86 -0.35 5.38 -0.10
CA PHE A 86 -0.55 6.29 1.04
C PHE A 86 -1.43 7.48 0.65
N ALA A 87 -2.12 8.06 1.65
CA ALA A 87 -2.99 9.21 1.46
C ALA A 87 -2.24 10.42 0.87
N GLU A 88 -1.01 10.64 1.36
CA GLU A 88 -0.12 11.71 0.91
C GLU A 88 1.16 11.10 0.35
N ASP A 89 1.20 10.88 -0.96
CA ASP A 89 2.40 10.44 -1.67
C ASP A 89 2.76 11.46 -2.74
N ASN A 90 3.92 12.08 -2.59
CA ASN A 90 4.52 13.02 -3.54
C ASN A 90 5.73 12.42 -4.25
N SER A 91 5.92 11.12 -4.15
CA SER A 91 6.97 10.40 -4.86
C SER A 91 6.75 10.48 -6.37
N PHE A 92 7.83 10.34 -7.11
CA PHE A 92 7.77 10.27 -8.58
C PHE A 92 7.15 11.51 -9.26
N SER A 93 7.24 12.68 -8.65
CA SER A 93 6.63 13.93 -9.12
C SER A 93 6.95 14.30 -10.57
N TYR A 94 8.11 13.89 -11.09
CA TYR A 94 8.58 14.16 -12.45
C TYR A 94 8.32 13.04 -13.46
N PHE A 95 7.54 12.03 -13.07
CA PHE A 95 7.08 10.98 -13.96
C PHE A 95 5.69 11.32 -14.49
N THR A 96 5.39 10.92 -15.73
CA THR A 96 4.01 10.75 -16.20
C THR A 96 3.42 9.47 -15.57
N PHE A 97 2.10 9.31 -15.66
CA PHE A 97 1.50 8.06 -15.20
C PHE A 97 2.04 6.83 -15.96
N ARG A 98 2.26 6.94 -17.27
CA ARG A 98 2.80 5.83 -18.07
C ARG A 98 4.21 5.42 -17.62
N GLU A 99 5.06 6.39 -17.38
CA GLU A 99 6.43 6.16 -16.89
C GLU A 99 6.41 5.58 -15.47
N TYR A 100 5.54 6.08 -14.61
CA TYR A 100 5.36 5.57 -13.25
C TYR A 100 4.89 4.12 -13.25
N LEU A 101 3.84 3.79 -14.03
CA LEU A 101 3.34 2.42 -14.15
C LEU A 101 4.44 1.48 -14.67
N ALA A 102 5.16 1.89 -15.72
CA ALA A 102 6.25 1.09 -16.27
C ALA A 102 7.37 0.87 -15.25
N TYR A 103 7.76 1.92 -14.51
CA TYR A 103 8.77 1.84 -13.45
C TYR A 103 8.34 0.86 -12.35
N VAL A 104 7.10 0.98 -11.87
CA VAL A 104 6.57 0.10 -10.81
C VAL A 104 6.53 -1.35 -11.30
N CYS A 105 6.04 -1.60 -12.51
CA CYS A 105 6.02 -2.95 -13.08
C CYS A 105 7.42 -3.57 -13.15
N ALA A 106 8.40 -2.80 -13.62
CA ALA A 106 9.80 -3.25 -13.65
C ALA A 106 10.34 -3.54 -12.24
N ALA A 107 10.08 -2.67 -11.25
CA ALA A 107 10.48 -2.86 -9.86
C ALA A 107 9.86 -4.13 -9.25
N TYR A 108 8.64 -4.48 -9.63
CA TYR A 108 7.93 -5.70 -9.21
C TYR A 108 8.21 -6.91 -10.11
N ARG A 109 9.13 -6.80 -11.07
CA ARG A 109 9.49 -7.87 -12.02
C ARG A 109 8.28 -8.39 -12.82
N LYS A 110 7.35 -7.51 -13.15
CA LYS A 110 6.15 -7.79 -13.94
C LYS A 110 6.23 -7.13 -15.31
N SER A 111 5.60 -7.74 -16.30
CA SER A 111 5.38 -7.11 -17.61
C SER A 111 4.40 -5.95 -17.47
N MET A 112 4.47 -4.99 -18.40
CA MET A 112 3.51 -3.89 -18.46
C MET A 112 2.10 -4.44 -18.72
N PRO A 113 1.12 -4.21 -17.83
CA PRO A 113 -0.24 -4.67 -18.02
C PRO A 113 -1.00 -3.74 -18.99
N ASP A 114 -2.04 -4.25 -19.60
CA ASP A 114 -3.06 -3.40 -20.18
C ASP A 114 -3.90 -2.78 -19.04
N ALA A 115 -3.79 -1.48 -18.89
CA ALA A 115 -4.51 -0.71 -17.87
C ALA A 115 -5.69 0.10 -18.46
N SER A 116 -6.05 -0.10 -19.76
CA SER A 116 -7.04 0.71 -20.46
C SER A 116 -8.41 0.74 -19.77
N GLU A 117 -8.90 -0.41 -19.32
CA GLU A 117 -10.18 -0.50 -18.59
C GLU A 117 -10.14 0.25 -17.27
N LEU A 118 -9.03 0.19 -16.55
CA LEU A 118 -8.86 0.92 -15.30
C LEU A 118 -8.77 2.44 -15.56
N VAL A 119 -7.99 2.85 -16.55
CA VAL A 119 -7.87 4.25 -16.97
C VAL A 119 -9.23 4.81 -17.32
N HIS A 120 -10.03 4.07 -18.11
CA HIS A 120 -11.40 4.44 -18.47
C HIS A 120 -12.32 4.49 -17.25
N GLY A 121 -12.30 3.46 -16.41
CA GLY A 121 -13.15 3.37 -15.21
C GLY A 121 -12.89 4.49 -14.18
N PHE A 122 -11.67 5.03 -14.15
CA PHE A 122 -11.30 6.18 -13.31
C PHE A 122 -11.45 7.53 -14.01
N HIS A 123 -11.88 7.58 -15.29
CA HIS A 123 -11.91 8.79 -16.12
C HIS A 123 -10.57 9.50 -16.12
N PHE A 124 -9.51 8.78 -16.48
CA PHE A 124 -8.13 9.23 -16.34
C PHE A 124 -7.38 9.34 -17.68
N GLU A 125 -8.06 9.20 -18.82
CA GLU A 125 -7.49 9.15 -20.17
C GLU A 125 -6.65 10.38 -20.51
N GLU A 126 -7.14 11.57 -20.16
CA GLU A 126 -6.51 12.85 -20.47
C GLU A 126 -5.27 13.12 -19.61
N TYR A 127 -5.07 12.34 -18.54
CA TYR A 127 -4.01 12.56 -17.55
C TYR A 127 -2.82 11.62 -17.69
N THR A 128 -2.87 10.66 -18.63
CA THR A 128 -1.87 9.58 -18.71
C THR A 128 -0.47 10.06 -19.05
N ASP A 129 -0.34 11.17 -19.78
CA ASP A 129 0.91 11.75 -20.25
C ASP A 129 1.26 13.08 -19.55
N ILE A 130 0.50 13.45 -18.51
CA ILE A 130 0.75 14.62 -17.65
C ILE A 130 1.68 14.20 -16.50
N LEU A 131 2.60 15.10 -16.10
CA LEU A 131 3.47 14.86 -14.97
C LEU A 131 2.67 14.75 -13.66
N LEU A 132 3.02 13.80 -12.80
CA LEU A 132 2.30 13.56 -11.54
C LEU A 132 2.23 14.81 -10.66
N ARG A 133 3.25 15.69 -10.68
CA ARG A 133 3.24 16.96 -9.95
C ARG A 133 2.20 17.97 -10.46
N GLU A 134 1.79 17.87 -11.72
CA GLU A 134 0.86 18.79 -12.36
C GLU A 134 -0.60 18.36 -12.16
N LEU A 135 -0.79 17.12 -11.70
CA LEU A 135 -2.10 16.59 -11.39
C LEU A 135 -2.65 17.18 -10.07
N SER A 136 -3.96 17.34 -10.01
CA SER A 136 -4.64 17.56 -8.74
C SER A 136 -4.37 16.40 -7.77
N THR A 137 -4.54 16.63 -6.48
CA THR A 137 -4.39 15.57 -5.45
C THR A 137 -5.25 14.36 -5.76
N GLY A 138 -6.51 14.57 -6.19
CA GLY A 138 -7.43 13.48 -6.58
C GLY A 138 -6.93 12.71 -7.80
N ASN A 139 -6.53 13.40 -8.87
CA ASN A 139 -6.02 12.73 -10.08
C ASN A 139 -4.71 12.01 -9.83
N ARG A 140 -3.81 12.55 -9.01
CA ARG A 140 -2.59 11.85 -8.59
C ARG A 140 -2.92 10.57 -7.82
N LYS A 141 -3.91 10.63 -6.93
CA LYS A 141 -4.40 9.45 -6.22
C LYS A 141 -4.96 8.40 -7.17
N LYS A 142 -5.74 8.82 -8.19
CA LYS A 142 -6.21 7.90 -9.24
C LYS A 142 -5.05 7.20 -9.94
N ALA A 143 -3.97 7.92 -10.30
CA ALA A 143 -2.79 7.32 -10.91
C ALA A 143 -2.19 6.19 -10.05
N PHE A 144 -2.06 6.42 -8.74
CA PHE A 144 -1.55 5.41 -7.81
C PHE A 144 -2.52 4.23 -7.63
N LEU A 145 -3.83 4.48 -7.57
CA LEU A 145 -4.83 3.42 -7.46
C LEU A 145 -4.91 2.57 -8.74
N ILE A 146 -4.89 3.20 -9.92
CA ILE A 146 -4.84 2.48 -11.21
C ILE A 146 -3.60 1.58 -11.24
N THR A 147 -2.45 2.10 -10.85
CA THR A 147 -1.21 1.32 -10.76
C THR A 147 -1.34 0.15 -9.79
N ALA A 148 -1.92 0.37 -8.62
CA ALA A 148 -2.14 -0.65 -7.60
C ALA A 148 -3.01 -1.81 -8.12
N PHE A 149 -4.11 -1.48 -8.78
CA PHE A 149 -5.03 -2.48 -9.34
C PHE A 149 -4.45 -3.18 -10.59
N ALA A 150 -3.74 -2.45 -11.46
CA ALA A 150 -3.06 -3.03 -12.62
C ALA A 150 -1.94 -4.00 -12.21
N LEU A 151 -1.20 -3.66 -11.14
CA LEU A 151 -0.11 -4.49 -10.61
C LEU A 151 -0.61 -5.82 -10.01
N LYS A 152 -1.84 -5.87 -9.48
CA LYS A 152 -2.45 -7.04 -8.82
C LYS A 152 -1.50 -7.69 -7.80
N PRO A 153 -1.08 -6.96 -6.75
CA PRO A 153 -0.27 -7.53 -5.68
C PRO A 153 -1.10 -8.54 -4.87
N ARG A 154 -0.45 -9.49 -4.19
CA ARG A 154 -1.17 -10.41 -3.27
C ARG A 154 -1.72 -9.68 -2.04
N LEU A 155 -1.00 -8.65 -1.56
CA LEU A 155 -1.43 -7.80 -0.46
C LEU A 155 -1.45 -6.33 -0.93
N LEU A 156 -2.64 -5.75 -1.01
CA LEU A 156 -2.82 -4.33 -1.31
C LEU A 156 -3.19 -3.57 -0.04
N LEU A 157 -2.42 -2.55 0.28
CA LEU A 157 -2.61 -1.67 1.42
C LEU A 157 -2.99 -0.28 0.92
N LEU A 158 -4.15 0.21 1.37
CA LEU A 158 -4.68 1.51 0.94
C LEU A 158 -4.91 2.40 2.17
N ASP A 159 -4.27 3.56 2.20
CA ASP A 159 -4.45 4.57 3.24
C ASP A 159 -5.41 5.65 2.73
N GLU A 160 -6.58 5.75 3.35
CA GLU A 160 -7.65 6.68 2.99
C GLU A 160 -7.96 6.73 1.48
N PRO A 161 -8.27 5.59 0.82
CA PRO A 161 -8.30 5.49 -0.64
C PRO A 161 -9.35 6.39 -1.31
N VAL A 162 -10.44 6.72 -0.62
CA VAL A 162 -11.55 7.51 -1.18
C VAL A 162 -11.49 9.00 -0.81
N ASN A 163 -10.55 9.41 0.02
CA ASN A 163 -10.44 10.80 0.44
C ASN A 163 -9.85 11.65 -0.69
N GLY A 164 -10.62 12.63 -1.21
CA GLY A 164 -10.20 13.54 -2.27
C GLY A 164 -10.35 12.99 -3.71
N LEU A 165 -11.08 11.88 -3.90
CA LEU A 165 -11.49 11.40 -5.22
C LEU A 165 -12.73 12.15 -5.71
#